data_bc5ab03f6a44eb99164a8b5b803688d3
#
_entry.id   bc5ab03f6a44eb99164a8b5b803688d3
#
_cell.length_a   1.000
_cell.length_b   1.000
_cell.length_c   1.000
_cell.angle_alpha   90.00
_cell.angle_beta   90.00
_cell.angle_gamma   90.00
#
_symmetry.space_group_name_H-M   'P 1'
#
loop_
_entity.id
_entity.type
_entity.pdbx_description
1 polymer ?
#
loop_
_entity_poly.entity_id
_entity_poly.type
_entity_poly.pdbx_seq_one_letter_code
_entity_poly.pdbx_strand_id
1 'polypeptide(L)'
;FGVPMIEAEGASRSLFTQGYKYLFAVLSTTDLYLPGALNFAADQKKSIGKPASDARVAMAFEGDPFSMDIRAGLVEMIKDYGMKLVIDDQLPADLSDMSTTLTKVKALKPDILIISGHSKGAATAARQIDEMKINVPIIAMTHCEAAKVHEKFPNAATGFLCTTQWVPGIDKKDAMFGSAADWNADFKAAHPSYSSVPYQSAQASAAVYVWKEAFEAANS
;
A
#
# COMPACT_ATOMS: atom_id res chain seq x y z
N PHE A 1 25.59 -15.71 6.38
CA PHE A 1 25.61 -17.00 5.67
C PHE A 1 26.28 -16.94 4.29
N GLY A 2 26.52 -15.75 3.73
CA GLY A 2 27.14 -15.60 2.41
C GLY A 2 26.26 -16.08 1.23
N VAL A 3 24.97 -16.27 1.46
CA VAL A 3 24.01 -16.68 0.45
C VAL A 3 23.19 -15.44 0.03
N PRO A 4 23.14 -15.09 -1.27
CA PRO A 4 22.29 -14.02 -1.74
C PRO A 4 20.81 -14.35 -1.49
N MET A 5 20.05 -13.31 -1.15
CA MET A 5 18.60 -13.36 -0.98
C MET A 5 17.98 -12.21 -1.78
N ILE A 6 16.91 -12.49 -2.53
CA ILE A 6 16.12 -11.47 -3.20
C ILE A 6 14.78 -11.40 -2.50
N GLU A 7 14.53 -10.27 -1.86
CA GLU A 7 13.29 -10.00 -1.14
C GLU A 7 12.24 -9.44 -2.11
N ALA A 8 11.06 -10.06 -2.11
CA ALA A 8 9.94 -9.65 -2.95
C ALA A 8 8.75 -9.10 -2.16
N GLU A 9 8.73 -9.29 -0.82
CA GLU A 9 7.57 -8.98 0.02
C GLU A 9 7.92 -8.19 1.29
N GLY A 10 9.09 -8.41 1.85
CA GLY A 10 9.55 -7.76 3.07
C GLY A 10 9.99 -6.31 2.81
N ALA A 11 9.03 -5.41 2.76
CA ALA A 11 9.24 -4.04 2.31
C ALA A 11 9.68 -3.05 3.41
N SER A 12 9.78 -3.47 4.69
CA SER A 12 10.22 -2.59 5.76
C SER A 12 11.62 -2.03 5.49
N ARG A 13 11.76 -0.70 5.49
CA ARG A 13 13.05 -0.01 5.28
C ARG A 13 14.12 -0.49 6.25
N SER A 14 13.73 -0.85 7.46
CA SER A 14 14.66 -1.33 8.49
C SER A 14 15.45 -2.57 8.07
N LEU A 15 14.91 -3.43 7.18
CA LEU A 15 15.63 -4.58 6.63
C LEU A 15 16.85 -4.16 5.81
N PHE A 16 16.75 -3.04 5.08
CA PHE A 16 17.78 -2.57 4.15
C PHE A 16 18.79 -1.60 4.78
N THR A 17 18.61 -1.25 6.05
CA THR A 17 19.51 -0.37 6.80
C THR A 17 20.43 -1.12 7.77
N GLN A 18 20.33 -2.47 7.86
CA GLN A 18 21.16 -3.31 8.73
C GLN A 18 22.57 -3.58 8.18
N GLY A 19 22.89 -3.13 6.98
CA GLY A 19 24.18 -3.39 6.35
C GLY A 19 24.36 -4.82 5.82
N TYR A 20 23.28 -5.53 5.55
CA TYR A 20 23.35 -6.84 4.91
C TYR A 20 23.93 -6.76 3.50
N LYS A 21 25.00 -7.51 3.23
CA LYS A 21 25.71 -7.50 1.93
C LYS A 21 25.05 -8.34 0.85
N TYR A 22 24.23 -9.30 1.24
CA TYR A 22 23.64 -10.31 0.36
C TYR A 22 22.10 -10.22 0.31
N LEU A 23 21.53 -9.12 0.77
CA LEU A 23 20.10 -8.85 0.68
C LEU A 23 19.84 -7.85 -0.44
N PHE A 24 19.02 -8.27 -1.40
CA PHE A 24 18.57 -7.46 -2.53
C PHE A 24 17.04 -7.41 -2.52
N ALA A 25 16.42 -6.47 -3.24
CA ALA A 25 14.97 -6.36 -3.29
C ALA A 25 14.47 -5.99 -4.69
N VAL A 26 13.30 -6.50 -5.04
CA VAL A 26 12.52 -6.16 -6.24
C VAL A 26 11.24 -5.43 -5.87
N LEU A 27 11.31 -4.59 -4.84
CA LEU A 27 10.18 -3.85 -4.28
C LEU A 27 10.61 -2.44 -3.85
N SER A 28 9.63 -1.55 -3.69
CA SER A 28 9.84 -0.27 -3.01
C SER A 28 9.73 -0.46 -1.50
N THR A 29 10.54 0.28 -0.73
CA THR A 29 10.42 0.30 0.72
C THR A 29 9.15 1.02 1.18
N THR A 30 8.66 0.66 2.35
CA THR A 30 7.34 1.04 2.86
C THR A 30 7.18 2.52 3.15
N ASP A 31 8.26 3.23 3.45
CA ASP A 31 8.27 4.69 3.57
C ASP A 31 7.82 5.41 2.29
N LEU A 32 7.84 4.71 1.15
CA LEU A 32 7.34 5.20 -0.14
C LEU A 32 5.88 4.78 -0.42
N TYR A 33 5.26 4.02 0.46
CA TYR A 33 3.85 3.65 0.32
C TYR A 33 2.96 4.81 0.80
N LEU A 34 1.78 4.95 0.22
CA LEU A 34 0.78 5.96 0.56
C LEU A 34 1.16 7.46 0.44
N PRO A 35 2.45 7.89 0.29
CA PRO A 35 2.73 9.29 -0.04
C PRO A 35 1.95 9.80 -1.25
N GLY A 36 1.63 8.92 -2.19
CA GLY A 36 0.78 9.25 -3.34
C GLY A 36 -0.58 9.86 -2.98
N ALA A 37 -1.14 9.54 -1.81
CA ALA A 37 -2.38 10.15 -1.34
C ALA A 37 -2.20 11.63 -0.97
N LEU A 38 -1.06 11.99 -0.36
CA LEU A 38 -0.72 13.38 -0.03
C LEU A 38 -0.38 14.16 -1.29
N ASN A 39 0.36 13.56 -2.23
CA ASN A 39 0.63 14.15 -3.55
C ASN A 39 -0.66 14.42 -4.30
N PHE A 40 -1.58 13.44 -4.33
CA PHE A 40 -2.88 13.59 -4.97
C PHE A 40 -3.67 14.77 -4.38
N ALA A 41 -3.69 14.91 -3.05
CA ALA A 41 -4.35 16.04 -2.38
C ALA A 41 -3.68 17.38 -2.70
N ALA A 42 -2.35 17.41 -2.84
CA ALA A 42 -1.60 18.62 -3.17
C ALA A 42 -1.78 19.04 -4.64
N ASP A 43 -1.71 18.08 -5.57
CA ASP A 43 -1.78 18.32 -7.00
C ASP A 43 -3.22 18.57 -7.47
N GLN A 44 -4.18 17.85 -6.90
CA GLN A 44 -5.58 17.90 -7.23
C GLN A 44 -6.37 18.76 -6.22
N LYS A 45 -6.10 20.07 -6.18
CA LYS A 45 -6.73 21.02 -5.24
C LYS A 45 -8.26 20.88 -5.15
N LYS A 46 -8.91 20.45 -6.22
CA LYS A 46 -10.35 20.19 -6.23
C LYS A 46 -10.77 18.98 -5.40
N SER A 47 -9.87 18.07 -5.11
CA SER A 47 -10.18 16.84 -4.35
C SER A 47 -10.56 17.12 -2.91
N ILE A 48 -9.94 18.13 -2.30
CA ILE A 48 -10.21 18.57 -0.93
C ILE A 48 -10.82 19.98 -0.85
N GLY A 49 -10.95 20.69 -1.97
CA GLY A 49 -11.59 22.00 -2.07
C GLY A 49 -10.82 23.16 -1.42
N LYS A 50 -9.55 22.97 -1.05
CA LYS A 50 -8.69 23.95 -0.37
C LYS A 50 -7.20 23.71 -0.67
N PRO A 51 -6.30 24.68 -0.31
CA PRO A 51 -4.86 24.46 -0.40
C PRO A 51 -4.39 23.30 0.46
N ALA A 52 -3.32 22.62 0.02
CA ALA A 52 -2.74 21.48 0.74
C ALA A 52 -2.32 21.85 2.18
N SER A 53 -1.76 23.04 2.40
CA SER A 53 -1.39 23.55 3.71
C SER A 53 -2.55 23.66 4.72
N ASP A 54 -3.79 23.69 4.23
CA ASP A 54 -4.98 23.73 5.07
C ASP A 54 -5.60 22.35 5.30
N ALA A 55 -5.06 21.31 4.61
CA ALA A 55 -5.56 19.96 4.71
C ALA A 55 -5.35 19.38 6.12
N ARG A 56 -6.36 18.67 6.59
CA ARG A 56 -6.37 17.95 7.86
C ARG A 56 -6.22 16.46 7.59
N VAL A 57 -5.17 15.85 8.12
CA VAL A 57 -4.82 14.46 7.89
C VAL A 57 -5.10 13.64 9.14
N ALA A 58 -5.81 12.54 8.98
CA ALA A 58 -5.99 11.50 9.99
C ALA A 58 -5.22 10.26 9.54
N MET A 59 -4.49 9.65 10.44
CA MET A 59 -3.74 8.42 10.20
C MET A 59 -4.06 7.37 11.25
N ALA A 60 -4.14 6.10 10.81
CA ALA A 60 -4.31 4.94 11.66
C ALA A 60 -3.44 3.79 11.15
N PHE A 61 -2.60 3.21 12.02
CA PHE A 61 -1.59 2.22 11.64
C PHE A 61 -1.63 1.01 12.55
N GLU A 62 -1.51 -0.18 11.97
CA GLU A 62 -1.17 -1.38 12.74
C GLU A 62 0.18 -1.19 13.46
N GLY A 63 0.30 -1.76 14.65
CA GLY A 63 1.50 -1.65 15.48
C GLY A 63 2.59 -2.64 15.06
N ASP A 64 2.97 -2.67 13.78
CA ASP A 64 3.99 -3.53 13.21
C ASP A 64 5.05 -2.72 12.43
N PRO A 65 6.24 -3.29 12.16
CA PRO A 65 7.32 -2.55 11.48
C PRO A 65 6.95 -2.02 10.10
N PHE A 66 6.13 -2.76 9.33
CA PHE A 66 5.68 -2.34 8.00
C PHE A 66 4.87 -1.04 8.07
N SER A 67 3.82 -1.03 8.91
CA SER A 67 2.94 0.13 9.06
C SER A 67 3.63 1.32 9.73
N MET A 68 4.55 1.05 10.66
CA MET A 68 5.29 2.11 11.35
C MET A 68 6.31 2.81 10.45
N ASP A 69 6.93 2.10 9.51
CA ASP A 69 7.81 2.72 8.49
C ASP A 69 7.00 3.61 7.53
N ILE A 70 5.80 3.17 7.12
CA ILE A 70 4.87 4.00 6.31
C ILE A 70 4.54 5.28 7.06
N ARG A 71 4.17 5.17 8.34
CA ARG A 71 3.86 6.33 9.19
C ARG A 71 5.03 7.32 9.22
N ALA A 72 6.25 6.83 9.40
CA ALA A 72 7.43 7.67 9.48
C ALA A 72 7.59 8.54 8.22
N GLY A 73 7.50 7.93 7.03
CA GLY A 73 7.57 8.66 5.76
C GLY A 73 6.44 9.68 5.57
N LEU A 74 5.22 9.32 5.99
CA LEU A 74 4.07 10.22 5.88
C LEU A 74 4.14 11.41 6.82
N VAL A 75 4.64 11.25 8.05
CA VAL A 75 4.78 12.36 9.01
C VAL A 75 5.72 13.44 8.47
N GLU A 76 6.84 13.06 7.87
CA GLU A 76 7.76 14.00 7.23
C GLU A 76 7.07 14.77 6.10
N MET A 77 6.37 14.05 5.22
CA MET A 77 5.69 14.64 4.07
C MET A 77 4.52 15.55 4.44
N ILE A 78 3.74 15.18 5.47
CA ILE A 78 2.67 16.03 6.03
C ILE A 78 3.26 17.37 6.47
N LYS A 79 4.42 17.35 7.13
CA LYS A 79 5.13 18.56 7.55
C LYS A 79 5.61 19.38 6.36
N ASP A 80 6.19 18.74 5.34
CA ASP A 80 6.72 19.41 4.15
C ASP A 80 5.62 20.13 3.36
N TYR A 81 4.43 19.54 3.29
CA TYR A 81 3.24 20.18 2.69
C TYR A 81 2.56 21.22 3.60
N GLY A 82 2.99 21.35 4.85
CA GLY A 82 2.34 22.23 5.83
C GLY A 82 0.93 21.74 6.25
N MET A 83 0.59 20.47 5.97
CA MET A 83 -0.68 19.88 6.35
C MET A 83 -0.79 19.70 7.86
N LYS A 84 -2.01 19.55 8.38
CA LYS A 84 -2.29 19.43 9.82
C LYS A 84 -2.61 17.98 10.17
N LEU A 85 -1.71 17.29 10.86
CA LEU A 85 -1.98 15.98 11.43
C LEU A 85 -2.95 16.13 12.60
N VAL A 86 -4.16 15.61 12.49
CA VAL A 86 -5.22 15.76 13.50
C VAL A 86 -5.53 14.46 14.23
N ILE A 87 -5.20 13.32 13.66
CA ILE A 87 -5.28 11.99 14.27
C ILE A 87 -4.02 11.23 13.86
N ASP A 88 -3.38 10.59 14.83
CA ASP A 88 -2.22 9.73 14.64
C ASP A 88 -2.35 8.56 15.61
N ASP A 89 -3.17 7.58 15.23
CA ASP A 89 -3.54 6.45 16.07
C ASP A 89 -2.75 5.19 15.67
N GLN A 90 -2.08 4.61 16.66
CA GLN A 90 -1.56 3.25 16.53
C GLN A 90 -2.62 2.26 16.98
N LEU A 91 -2.92 1.30 16.13
CA LEU A 91 -3.90 0.23 16.37
C LEU A 91 -3.19 -1.08 16.74
N PRO A 92 -3.90 -2.05 17.33
CA PRO A 92 -3.37 -3.40 17.49
C PRO A 92 -2.84 -3.97 16.17
N ALA A 93 -1.81 -4.82 16.23
CA ALA A 93 -1.15 -5.40 15.06
C ALA A 93 -2.05 -6.25 14.15
N ASP A 94 -3.27 -6.59 14.58
CA ASP A 94 -4.26 -7.34 13.79
C ASP A 94 -5.37 -6.46 13.20
N LEU A 95 -5.35 -5.17 13.48
CA LEU A 95 -6.37 -4.17 13.10
C LEU A 95 -7.81 -4.74 13.19
N SER A 96 -8.12 -5.34 14.35
CA SER A 96 -9.42 -6.02 14.57
C SER A 96 -10.57 -5.04 14.78
N ASP A 97 -10.27 -3.83 15.27
CA ASP A 97 -11.25 -2.77 15.49
C ASP A 97 -10.61 -1.37 15.36
N MET A 98 -11.31 -0.47 14.66
CA MET A 98 -10.93 0.94 14.56
C MET A 98 -12.09 1.90 14.85
N SER A 99 -13.14 1.43 15.52
CA SER A 99 -14.34 2.21 15.82
C SER A 99 -14.03 3.49 16.62
N THR A 100 -13.08 3.43 17.55
CA THR A 100 -12.62 4.59 18.32
C THR A 100 -11.98 5.63 17.40
N THR A 101 -11.08 5.23 16.52
CA THR A 101 -10.45 6.12 15.52
C THR A 101 -11.49 6.72 14.58
N LEU A 102 -12.41 5.91 14.06
CA LEU A 102 -13.46 6.38 13.17
C LEU A 102 -14.45 7.34 13.86
N THR A 103 -14.67 7.19 15.17
CA THR A 103 -15.42 8.18 15.98
C THR A 103 -14.71 9.52 16.04
N LYS A 104 -13.37 9.53 16.22
CA LYS A 104 -12.56 10.75 16.14
C LYS A 104 -12.62 11.37 14.74
N VAL A 105 -12.56 10.54 13.67
CA VAL A 105 -12.69 10.98 12.26
C VAL A 105 -14.01 11.71 12.06
N LYS A 106 -15.13 11.19 12.54
CA LYS A 106 -16.42 11.88 12.47
C LYS A 106 -16.42 13.22 13.16
N ALA A 107 -15.82 13.29 14.35
CA ALA A 107 -15.80 14.52 15.14
C ALA A 107 -14.86 15.58 14.54
N LEU A 108 -13.70 15.18 14.06
CA LEU A 108 -12.65 16.07 13.59
C LEU A 108 -12.75 16.40 12.10
N LYS A 109 -13.50 15.60 11.32
CA LYS A 109 -13.75 15.81 9.88
C LYS A 109 -12.44 16.08 9.11
N PRO A 110 -11.50 15.14 9.06
CA PRO A 110 -10.29 15.30 8.26
C PRO A 110 -10.64 15.33 6.76
N ASP A 111 -9.71 15.85 5.96
CA ASP A 111 -9.79 15.84 4.50
C ASP A 111 -9.20 14.58 3.90
N ILE A 112 -8.26 13.98 4.63
CA ILE A 112 -7.52 12.79 4.22
C ILE A 112 -7.53 11.81 5.41
N LEU A 113 -7.93 10.56 5.14
CA LEU A 113 -7.81 9.44 6.08
C LEU A 113 -6.86 8.42 5.47
N ILE A 114 -5.76 8.15 6.15
CA ILE A 114 -4.75 7.16 5.74
C ILE A 114 -4.77 6.01 6.73
N ILE A 115 -4.88 4.79 6.21
CA ILE A 115 -4.92 3.56 7.01
C ILE A 115 -3.84 2.61 6.48
N SER A 116 -2.99 2.13 7.37
CA SER A 116 -2.02 1.09 7.04
C SER A 116 -2.18 -0.13 7.94
N GLY A 117 -2.21 -1.27 7.29
CA GLY A 117 -2.28 -2.60 7.87
C GLY A 117 -2.23 -3.65 6.79
N HIS A 118 -2.46 -4.90 7.17
CA HIS A 118 -2.47 -6.02 6.23
C HIS A 118 -3.87 -6.31 5.68
N SER A 119 -4.00 -7.27 4.75
CA SER A 119 -5.27 -7.54 4.03
C SER A 119 -6.48 -7.80 4.94
N LYS A 120 -6.28 -8.41 6.12
CA LYS A 120 -7.34 -8.62 7.11
C LYS A 120 -7.80 -7.29 7.71
N GLY A 121 -6.84 -6.44 8.06
CA GLY A 121 -7.09 -5.10 8.59
C GLY A 121 -7.79 -4.20 7.57
N ALA A 122 -7.36 -4.23 6.30
CA ALA A 122 -8.01 -3.48 5.23
C ALA A 122 -9.49 -3.86 5.07
N ALA A 123 -9.83 -5.15 5.14
CA ALA A 123 -11.22 -5.61 5.10
C ALA A 123 -12.03 -5.14 6.33
N THR A 124 -11.42 -5.15 7.53
CA THR A 124 -12.04 -4.61 8.74
C THR A 124 -12.30 -3.12 8.63
N ALA A 125 -11.30 -2.36 8.16
CA ALA A 125 -11.42 -0.92 7.95
C ALA A 125 -12.53 -0.58 6.96
N ALA A 126 -12.55 -1.24 5.79
CA ALA A 126 -13.60 -1.03 4.78
C ALA A 126 -15.00 -1.31 5.34
N ARG A 127 -15.18 -2.40 6.09
CA ARG A 127 -16.43 -2.74 6.76
C ARG A 127 -16.87 -1.65 7.73
N GLN A 128 -15.99 -1.24 8.64
CA GLN A 128 -16.34 -0.26 9.67
C GLN A 128 -16.54 1.15 9.09
N ILE A 129 -15.80 1.53 8.04
CA ILE A 129 -16.05 2.76 7.28
C ILE A 129 -17.47 2.77 6.72
N ASP A 130 -17.92 1.65 6.14
CA ASP A 130 -19.29 1.53 5.62
C ASP A 130 -20.34 1.54 6.75
N GLU A 131 -20.19 0.70 7.75
CA GLU A 131 -21.12 0.59 8.89
C GLU A 131 -21.29 1.92 9.61
N MET A 132 -20.20 2.64 9.85
CA MET A 132 -20.21 3.93 10.52
C MET A 132 -20.49 5.11 9.59
N LYS A 133 -20.70 4.87 8.29
CA LYS A 133 -20.96 5.93 7.28
C LYS A 133 -19.90 7.06 7.34
N ILE A 134 -18.64 6.66 7.29
CA ILE A 134 -17.51 7.59 7.27
C ILE A 134 -17.46 8.25 5.90
N ASN A 135 -17.46 9.58 5.89
CA ASN A 135 -17.33 10.37 4.67
C ASN A 135 -16.13 11.31 4.80
N VAL A 136 -15.07 10.97 4.10
CA VAL A 136 -13.81 11.73 4.03
C VAL A 136 -13.46 11.90 2.55
N PRO A 137 -13.09 13.09 2.08
CA PRO A 137 -12.79 13.34 0.66
C PRO A 137 -11.76 12.40 0.05
N ILE A 138 -10.72 12.05 0.80
CA ILE A 138 -9.67 11.12 0.37
C ILE A 138 -9.50 10.05 1.44
N ILE A 139 -9.72 8.79 1.08
CA ILE A 139 -9.39 7.63 1.91
C ILE A 139 -8.31 6.83 1.16
N ALA A 140 -7.16 6.67 1.78
CA ALA A 140 -6.05 5.91 1.23
C ALA A 140 -5.66 4.76 2.17
N MET A 141 -5.39 3.58 1.60
CA MET A 141 -5.18 2.40 2.42
C MET A 141 -4.21 1.42 1.76
N THR A 142 -3.39 0.74 2.57
CA THR A 142 -2.66 -0.44 2.10
C THR A 142 -3.61 -1.63 1.95
N HIS A 143 -3.33 -2.49 1.00
CA HIS A 143 -4.08 -3.73 0.73
C HIS A 143 -5.58 -3.56 0.45
N CYS A 144 -6.06 -2.34 0.15
CA CYS A 144 -7.46 -2.15 -0.24
C CYS A 144 -7.74 -2.62 -1.67
N GLU A 145 -6.72 -2.86 -2.48
CA GLU A 145 -6.83 -3.51 -3.79
C GLU A 145 -7.17 -5.01 -3.71
N ALA A 146 -7.07 -5.62 -2.52
CA ALA A 146 -7.36 -7.03 -2.33
C ALA A 146 -8.81 -7.38 -2.70
N ALA A 147 -8.97 -8.48 -3.45
CA ALA A 147 -10.27 -8.96 -3.93
C ALA A 147 -11.35 -8.99 -2.82
N LYS A 148 -10.98 -9.46 -1.62
CA LYS A 148 -11.90 -9.55 -0.48
C LYS A 148 -12.51 -8.21 -0.05
N VAL A 149 -11.80 -7.09 -0.26
CA VAL A 149 -12.33 -5.75 0.04
C VAL A 149 -13.40 -5.38 -0.96
N HIS A 150 -13.10 -5.53 -2.25
CA HIS A 150 -14.02 -5.16 -3.34
C HIS A 150 -15.23 -6.11 -3.43
N GLU A 151 -15.04 -7.40 -3.21
CA GLU A 151 -16.13 -8.39 -3.25
C GLU A 151 -17.13 -8.21 -2.11
N LYS A 152 -16.64 -7.89 -0.91
CA LYS A 152 -17.48 -7.79 0.29
C LYS A 152 -18.02 -6.39 0.53
N PHE A 153 -17.28 -5.36 0.16
CA PHE A 153 -17.60 -3.96 0.47
C PHE A 153 -17.47 -3.05 -0.76
N PRO A 154 -18.09 -3.41 -1.91
CA PRO A 154 -17.89 -2.67 -3.17
C PRO A 154 -18.26 -1.18 -3.05
N ASN A 155 -19.33 -0.87 -2.31
CA ASN A 155 -19.78 0.51 -2.14
C ASN A 155 -18.83 1.34 -1.26
N ALA A 156 -18.33 0.74 -0.17
CA ALA A 156 -17.39 1.42 0.72
C ALA A 156 -16.02 1.62 0.08
N ALA A 157 -15.55 0.64 -0.70
CA ALA A 157 -14.25 0.68 -1.34
C ALA A 157 -14.19 1.57 -2.59
N THR A 158 -15.34 1.97 -3.12
CA THR A 158 -15.37 2.86 -4.29
C THR A 158 -14.76 4.21 -3.94
N GLY A 159 -13.70 4.59 -4.66
CA GLY A 159 -12.96 5.83 -4.43
C GLY A 159 -11.81 5.73 -3.44
N PHE A 160 -11.56 4.57 -2.85
CA PHE A 160 -10.33 4.38 -2.06
C PHE A 160 -9.10 4.45 -2.96
N LEU A 161 -8.07 5.14 -2.48
CA LEU A 161 -6.74 5.13 -3.07
C LEU A 161 -5.95 3.96 -2.47
N CYS A 162 -5.70 2.94 -3.29
CA CYS A 162 -4.97 1.75 -2.86
C CYS A 162 -3.52 1.84 -3.35
N THR A 163 -2.56 1.68 -2.43
CA THR A 163 -1.17 1.55 -2.85
C THR A 163 -0.92 0.17 -3.44
N THR A 164 -0.24 0.13 -4.57
CA THR A 164 0.17 -1.12 -5.22
C THR A 164 1.49 -0.92 -5.94
N GLN A 165 2.27 -1.97 -6.07
CA GLN A 165 3.55 -1.92 -6.80
C GLN A 165 3.43 -2.49 -8.21
N TRP A 166 2.29 -3.10 -8.54
CA TRP A 166 2.03 -3.63 -9.87
C TRP A 166 0.52 -3.66 -10.16
N VAL A 167 0.17 -3.39 -11.42
CA VAL A 167 -1.19 -3.59 -11.97
C VAL A 167 -1.07 -4.07 -13.42
N PRO A 168 -2.07 -4.82 -13.95
CA PRO A 168 -2.05 -5.30 -15.34
C PRO A 168 -1.97 -4.21 -16.41
N GLY A 169 -2.32 -2.96 -16.06
CA GLY A 169 -2.30 -1.82 -16.96
C GLY A 169 -0.97 -1.07 -17.02
N ILE A 170 0.09 -1.54 -16.35
CA ILE A 170 1.41 -0.92 -16.48
C ILE A 170 1.93 -1.11 -17.90
N ASP A 171 2.27 0.00 -18.58
CA ASP A 171 2.88 -0.01 -19.91
C ASP A 171 4.38 -0.32 -19.83
N LYS A 172 4.70 -1.55 -19.48
CA LYS A 172 6.04 -2.11 -19.43
C LYS A 172 6.04 -3.52 -20.01
N LYS A 173 7.14 -3.89 -20.63
CA LYS A 173 7.37 -5.22 -21.20
C LYS A 173 8.76 -5.70 -20.83
N ASP A 174 8.90 -7.01 -20.67
CA ASP A 174 10.19 -7.70 -20.56
C ASP A 174 10.26 -8.90 -21.51
N ALA A 175 11.46 -9.46 -21.63
CA ALA A 175 11.71 -10.55 -22.58
C ALA A 175 11.14 -11.91 -22.10
N MET A 176 10.90 -12.08 -20.80
CA MET A 176 10.48 -13.34 -20.21
C MET A 176 8.96 -13.46 -20.13
N PHE A 177 8.30 -12.40 -19.64
CA PHE A 177 6.85 -12.43 -19.33
C PHE A 177 6.00 -11.62 -20.30
N GLY A 178 6.62 -10.91 -21.26
CA GLY A 178 5.88 -10.03 -22.15
C GLY A 178 5.40 -8.76 -21.45
N SER A 179 4.19 -8.31 -21.73
CA SER A 179 3.56 -7.19 -21.04
C SER A 179 2.96 -7.60 -19.70
N ALA A 180 2.68 -6.63 -18.84
CA ALA A 180 1.95 -6.88 -17.59
C ALA A 180 0.57 -7.52 -17.83
N ALA A 181 -0.08 -7.17 -18.93
CA ALA A 181 -1.36 -7.80 -19.34
C ALA A 181 -1.18 -9.26 -19.76
N ASP A 182 -0.12 -9.59 -20.50
CA ASP A 182 0.19 -10.96 -20.91
C ASP A 182 0.45 -11.83 -19.67
N TRP A 183 1.34 -11.37 -18.79
CA TRP A 183 1.63 -12.08 -17.54
C TRP A 183 0.37 -12.28 -16.67
N ASN A 184 -0.50 -11.26 -16.57
CA ASN A 184 -1.78 -11.38 -15.85
C ASN A 184 -2.68 -12.46 -16.46
N ALA A 185 -2.74 -12.55 -17.77
CA ALA A 185 -3.54 -13.58 -18.47
C ALA A 185 -2.99 -14.99 -18.20
N ASP A 186 -1.68 -15.17 -18.31
CA ASP A 186 -1.00 -16.43 -18.05
C ASP A 186 -1.15 -16.89 -16.60
N PHE A 187 -0.99 -15.96 -15.64
CA PHE A 187 -1.20 -16.25 -14.23
C PHE A 187 -2.64 -16.72 -13.95
N LYS A 188 -3.64 -16.04 -14.50
CA LYS A 188 -5.06 -16.43 -14.33
C LYS A 188 -5.37 -17.77 -14.98
N ALA A 189 -4.76 -18.06 -16.13
CA ALA A 189 -4.91 -19.37 -16.79
C ALA A 189 -4.33 -20.51 -15.93
N ALA A 190 -3.16 -20.28 -15.31
CA ALA A 190 -2.53 -21.26 -14.42
C ALA A 190 -3.23 -21.37 -13.05
N HIS A 191 -3.84 -20.28 -12.57
CA HIS A 191 -4.44 -20.17 -11.24
C HIS A 191 -5.89 -19.64 -11.30
N PRO A 192 -6.85 -20.40 -11.83
CA PRO A 192 -8.23 -19.92 -12.10
C PRO A 192 -9.04 -19.59 -10.85
N SER A 193 -8.57 -19.98 -9.67
CA SER A 193 -9.22 -19.62 -8.39
C SER A 193 -9.02 -18.16 -7.96
N TYR A 194 -8.11 -17.43 -8.63
CA TYR A 194 -7.89 -16.01 -8.32
C TYR A 194 -8.82 -15.13 -9.16
N SER A 195 -9.71 -14.39 -8.51
CA SER A 195 -10.57 -13.38 -9.16
C SER A 195 -9.75 -12.17 -9.64
N SER A 196 -8.73 -11.79 -8.87
CA SER A 196 -7.72 -10.79 -9.25
C SER A 196 -6.32 -11.30 -8.93
N VAL A 197 -5.33 -10.85 -9.69
CA VAL A 197 -3.93 -11.23 -9.47
C VAL A 197 -3.32 -10.29 -8.42
N PRO A 198 -2.84 -10.81 -7.28
CA PRO A 198 -2.14 -10.01 -6.28
C PRO A 198 -0.82 -9.47 -6.86
N TYR A 199 -0.48 -8.21 -6.58
CA TYR A 199 0.79 -7.64 -7.03
C TYR A 199 2.00 -8.39 -6.45
N GLN A 200 1.84 -8.99 -5.27
CA GLN A 200 2.85 -9.84 -4.63
C GLN A 200 3.28 -11.02 -5.53
N SER A 201 2.33 -11.59 -6.28
CA SER A 201 2.64 -12.66 -7.23
C SER A 201 3.54 -12.17 -8.37
N ALA A 202 3.32 -10.94 -8.85
CA ALA A 202 4.17 -10.33 -9.87
C ALA A 202 5.57 -10.04 -9.33
N GLN A 203 5.67 -9.55 -8.09
CA GLN A 203 6.96 -9.30 -7.42
C GLN A 203 7.74 -10.60 -7.19
N ALA A 204 7.08 -11.67 -6.73
CA ALA A 204 7.71 -12.97 -6.57
C ALA A 204 8.24 -13.50 -7.92
N SER A 205 7.49 -13.35 -9.01
CA SER A 205 7.96 -13.72 -10.35
C SER A 205 9.15 -12.87 -10.79
N ALA A 206 9.14 -11.57 -10.51
CA ALA A 206 10.28 -10.69 -10.79
C ALA A 206 11.54 -11.10 -10.00
N ALA A 207 11.40 -11.54 -8.75
CA ALA A 207 12.53 -12.04 -7.96
C ALA A 207 13.16 -13.29 -8.60
N VAL A 208 12.35 -14.22 -9.12
CA VAL A 208 12.83 -15.40 -9.84
C VAL A 208 13.53 -14.98 -11.14
N TYR A 209 13.01 -14.00 -11.84
CA TYR A 209 13.64 -13.46 -13.06
C TYR A 209 15.01 -12.84 -12.76
N VAL A 210 15.12 -12.05 -11.71
CA VAL A 210 16.41 -11.49 -11.28
C VAL A 210 17.41 -12.59 -10.94
N TRP A 211 16.97 -13.66 -10.26
CA TRP A 211 17.83 -14.83 -10.01
C TRP A 211 18.33 -15.46 -11.29
N LYS A 212 17.43 -15.69 -12.26
CA LYS A 212 17.80 -16.25 -13.58
C LYS A 212 18.89 -15.40 -14.24
N GLU A 213 18.65 -14.09 -14.37
CA GLU A 213 19.60 -13.17 -15.00
C GLU A 213 20.96 -13.16 -14.28
N ALA A 214 20.95 -13.19 -12.93
CA ALA A 214 22.17 -13.20 -12.14
C ALA A 214 22.99 -14.49 -12.34
N PHE A 215 22.34 -15.67 -12.38
CA PHE A 215 23.02 -16.94 -12.64
C PHE A 215 23.56 -17.01 -14.06
N GLU A 216 22.82 -16.58 -15.06
CA GLU A 216 23.27 -16.57 -16.45
C GLU A 216 24.45 -15.60 -16.64
N ALA A 217 24.41 -14.42 -16.02
CA ALA A 217 25.51 -13.45 -16.06
C ALA A 217 26.78 -13.95 -15.35
N ALA A 218 26.62 -14.74 -14.30
CA ALA A 218 27.74 -15.35 -13.57
C ALA A 218 28.34 -16.58 -14.28
N ASN A 219 27.77 -17.06 -15.38
CA ASN A 219 28.15 -18.30 -16.06
C ASN A 219 28.16 -19.54 -15.14
N SER A 220 27.22 -19.63 -14.22
CA SER A 220 27.13 -20.69 -13.21
C SER A 220 25.83 -21.48 -13.31
#